data_4a756a33adf26af3860fa0c7f12f71c5
#
_entry.id   4a756a33adf26af3860fa0c7f12f71c5
#
_cell.length_a   1.000
_cell.length_b   1.000
_cell.length_c   1.000
_cell.angle_alpha   90.00
_cell.angle_beta   90.00
_cell.angle_gamma   90.00
#
_symmetry.space_group_name_H-M   'P 1'
#
loop_
_entity.id
_entity.type
_entity.pdbx_description
1 polymer ?
#
loop_
_entity_poly.entity_id
_entity_poly.type
_entity_poly.pdbx_seq_one_letter_code
_entity_poly.pdbx_strand_id
1 'polypeptide(L)'
;MQSTSSRTKMKTINADSLTPILIFRRLQGNRKFLLESSAQHEGAGRFSFIGANPRKTYKGFGDEIQEYSYKTGNTYTHKGDLFVLLKRLMPRISNTTQFPFSGGAVGYVGHDATTILSTAQDKVQLPDVHFHVYETVIVFDHVTDEVTLIHTNIDAEKKEPNLEELAEQLLKGREDEDTTCSYEPFESITNEQFATSLTSSKATLDEDMTRVVLSKRFLANLQGDAFALYRQLRKKHPAPYMYYVEFEDHVVLGTSPESLIRVQGERVIATPTEGTYPRGSTKGQDLEHERKLYENTNIRKSHAVLVSAVRQELQSVCFRDSIQVIEAMRIERSKHALHMTSRVEGQILPMLHALDVLAATLPPFASIGIPKDQAKDYLEKSSQTSGIFGGALGFIGFNGHLDFALTGKSIVIENETMHMQSTVTVTKYTNVKEVLKQVEKDEQEFLQLLEKEGGQH
;
A
#
# COMPACT_ATOMS: atom_id res chain seq x y z
N MET A 1 6.16 -36.90 -26.07
CA MET A 1 5.42 -36.14 -25.05
C MET A 1 6.43 -35.85 -23.91
N GLN A 2 7.08 -34.70 -23.93
CA GLN A 2 7.90 -34.27 -22.82
C GLN A 2 6.94 -33.77 -21.72
N SER A 3 7.02 -34.41 -20.55
CA SER A 3 6.36 -33.96 -19.32
C SER A 3 6.81 -32.53 -19.07
N THR A 4 5.90 -31.57 -19.27
CA THR A 4 6.10 -30.20 -18.78
C THR A 4 6.10 -30.27 -17.26
N SER A 5 7.30 -30.34 -16.66
CA SER A 5 7.51 -30.16 -15.23
C SER A 5 6.78 -28.87 -14.83
N SER A 6 5.86 -28.98 -13.87
CA SER A 6 5.17 -27.81 -13.31
C SER A 6 6.22 -26.82 -12.81
N ARG A 7 6.18 -25.58 -13.30
CA ARG A 7 7.08 -24.51 -12.82
C ARG A 7 6.84 -24.12 -11.37
N THR A 8 5.76 -24.60 -10.77
CA THR A 8 5.33 -24.26 -9.42
C THR A 8 5.32 -25.51 -8.55
N LYS A 9 6.02 -25.44 -7.40
CA LYS A 9 5.99 -26.44 -6.34
C LYS A 9 5.37 -25.84 -5.10
N MET A 10 4.63 -26.66 -4.37
CA MET A 10 3.95 -26.24 -3.14
C MET A 10 4.15 -27.29 -2.04
N LYS A 11 4.24 -26.80 -0.80
CA LYS A 11 4.25 -27.62 0.41
C LYS A 11 3.41 -26.92 1.47
N THR A 12 2.38 -27.60 1.95
CA THR A 12 1.55 -27.11 3.05
C THR A 12 2.03 -27.74 4.37
N ILE A 13 2.09 -26.94 5.42
CA ILE A 13 2.40 -27.33 6.79
C ILE A 13 1.32 -26.81 7.72
N ASN A 14 1.06 -27.52 8.83
CA ASN A 14 0.16 -27.05 9.88
C ASN A 14 0.79 -25.87 10.61
N ALA A 15 0.00 -24.85 10.89
CA ALA A 15 0.43 -23.60 11.48
C ALA A 15 -0.08 -23.36 12.91
N ASP A 16 -0.57 -24.37 13.64
CA ASP A 16 -1.15 -24.23 15.00
C ASP A 16 -0.27 -23.37 15.95
N SER A 17 1.04 -23.43 15.78
CA SER A 17 2.01 -22.67 16.59
C SER A 17 2.66 -21.49 15.85
N LEU A 18 2.24 -21.22 14.62
CA LEU A 18 2.84 -20.18 13.77
C LEU A 18 1.91 -18.96 13.65
N THR A 19 2.53 -17.80 13.52
CA THR A 19 1.86 -16.55 13.13
C THR A 19 2.65 -15.90 12.01
N PRO A 20 2.05 -15.01 11.21
CA PRO A 20 2.81 -14.28 10.18
C PRO A 20 4.06 -13.56 10.72
N ILE A 21 3.96 -12.98 11.92
CA ILE A 21 5.09 -12.34 12.61
C ILE A 21 6.19 -13.34 12.96
N LEU A 22 5.82 -14.50 13.51
CA LEU A 22 6.78 -15.54 13.86
C LEU A 22 7.47 -16.12 12.62
N ILE A 23 6.70 -16.37 11.55
CA ILE A 23 7.23 -16.80 10.26
C ILE A 23 8.23 -15.78 9.71
N PHE A 24 7.87 -14.49 9.71
CA PHE A 24 8.76 -13.42 9.25
C PHE A 24 10.08 -13.37 10.04
N ARG A 25 10.02 -13.50 11.36
CA ARG A 25 11.21 -13.52 12.23
C ARG A 25 12.11 -14.75 12.00
N ARG A 26 11.51 -15.93 11.82
CA ARG A 26 12.25 -17.18 11.56
C ARG A 26 12.78 -17.31 10.13
N LEU A 27 12.14 -16.62 9.18
CA LEU A 27 12.58 -16.62 7.78
C LEU A 27 13.95 -15.93 7.66
N GLN A 28 14.95 -16.67 7.22
CA GLN A 28 16.28 -16.13 6.95
C GLN A 28 16.34 -15.50 5.56
N GLY A 29 17.19 -14.50 5.42
CA GLY A 29 17.43 -13.83 4.16
C GLY A 29 17.32 -12.32 4.28
N ASN A 30 17.48 -11.64 3.15
CA ASN A 30 17.47 -10.20 3.03
C ASN A 30 16.27 -9.73 2.19
N ARG A 31 15.97 -8.46 2.28
CA ARG A 31 14.89 -7.82 1.51
C ARG A 31 13.58 -8.59 1.71
N LYS A 32 13.27 -8.77 2.98
CA LYS A 32 12.05 -9.45 3.40
C LYS A 32 10.83 -8.58 3.13
N PHE A 33 9.70 -9.22 2.91
CA PHE A 33 8.42 -8.54 2.95
C PHE A 33 7.40 -9.32 3.77
N LEU A 34 6.44 -8.58 4.33
CA LEU A 34 5.24 -9.08 4.98
C LEU A 34 4.08 -8.22 4.51
N LEU A 35 3.13 -8.84 3.81
CA LEU A 35 1.84 -8.25 3.47
C LEU A 35 0.77 -8.97 4.28
N GLU A 36 0.13 -8.26 5.21
CA GLU A 36 -0.91 -8.81 6.07
C GLU A 36 -2.24 -8.14 5.82
N SER A 37 -3.29 -8.85 6.13
CA SER A 37 -4.63 -8.29 6.23
C SER A 37 -5.23 -8.64 7.58
N SER A 38 -5.95 -7.70 8.20
CA SER A 38 -6.62 -7.97 9.46
C SER A 38 -7.83 -8.87 9.23
N ALA A 39 -7.90 -10.00 9.92
CA ALA A 39 -9.02 -10.94 9.88
C ALA A 39 -10.38 -10.34 10.34
N GLN A 40 -10.39 -9.11 10.85
CA GLN A 40 -11.59 -8.40 11.32
C GLN A 40 -12.37 -7.71 10.20
N HIS A 41 -11.90 -7.78 8.94
CA HIS A 41 -12.56 -7.16 7.79
C HIS A 41 -13.18 -8.22 6.89
N GLU A 42 -14.51 -8.20 6.77
CA GLU A 42 -15.26 -9.07 5.87
C GLU A 42 -14.80 -8.90 4.41
N GLY A 43 -14.28 -9.96 3.79
CA GLY A 43 -13.90 -9.99 2.37
C GLY A 43 -12.46 -9.56 2.04
N ALA A 44 -11.71 -8.98 2.97
CA ALA A 44 -10.26 -8.82 2.92
C ALA A 44 -9.67 -9.51 4.14
N GLY A 45 -8.51 -10.16 4.07
CA GLY A 45 -7.90 -10.64 5.29
C GLY A 45 -7.77 -12.14 5.45
N ARG A 46 -8.09 -12.90 4.40
CA ARG A 46 -7.88 -14.34 4.47
C ARG A 46 -6.41 -14.74 4.47
N PHE A 47 -5.56 -14.02 3.74
CA PHE A 47 -4.17 -14.43 3.53
C PHE A 47 -3.17 -13.38 4.01
N SER A 48 -2.05 -13.85 4.57
CA SER A 48 -0.82 -13.06 4.69
C SER A 48 0.25 -13.66 3.79
N PHE A 49 1.07 -12.79 3.17
CA PHE A 49 2.13 -13.18 2.26
C PHE A 49 3.48 -12.74 2.81
N ILE A 50 4.45 -13.65 2.82
CA ILE A 50 5.78 -13.42 3.37
C ILE A 50 6.81 -13.93 2.37
N GLY A 51 7.92 -13.22 2.23
CA GLY A 51 9.03 -13.67 1.39
C GLY A 51 10.34 -13.00 1.75
N ALA A 52 11.41 -13.55 1.20
CA ALA A 52 12.78 -13.07 1.34
C ALA A 52 13.58 -13.43 0.09
N ASN A 53 14.76 -12.81 -0.06
CA ASN A 53 15.72 -13.12 -1.12
C ASN A 53 15.12 -13.00 -2.53
N PRO A 54 14.78 -11.80 -2.97
CA PRO A 54 14.22 -11.59 -4.31
C PRO A 54 15.20 -12.05 -5.40
N ARG A 55 14.66 -12.46 -6.53
CA ARG A 55 15.42 -12.87 -7.71
C ARG A 55 15.97 -11.68 -8.48
N LYS A 56 15.17 -10.63 -8.56
CA LYS A 56 15.44 -9.38 -9.29
C LYS A 56 14.85 -8.20 -8.54
N THR A 57 15.39 -7.03 -8.84
CA THR A 57 14.75 -5.76 -8.48
C THR A 57 14.60 -4.86 -9.70
N TYR A 58 13.57 -4.03 -9.69
CA TYR A 58 13.31 -2.98 -10.66
C TYR A 58 13.21 -1.65 -9.92
N LYS A 59 14.14 -0.72 -10.20
CA LYS A 59 14.11 0.65 -9.69
C LYS A 59 13.86 1.61 -10.85
N GLY A 60 12.80 2.39 -10.81
CA GLY A 60 12.47 3.34 -11.85
C GLY A 60 12.56 4.78 -11.38
N PHE A 61 13.13 5.64 -12.22
CA PHE A 61 13.24 7.09 -12.05
C PHE A 61 12.92 7.77 -13.37
N GLY A 62 11.91 8.63 -13.41
CA GLY A 62 11.50 9.35 -14.61
C GLY A 62 11.15 8.41 -15.77
N ASP A 63 12.02 8.34 -16.78
CA ASP A 63 11.85 7.50 -17.96
C ASP A 63 12.81 6.30 -18.02
N GLU A 64 13.41 5.92 -16.88
CA GLU A 64 14.42 4.87 -16.82
C GLU A 64 14.07 3.84 -15.74
N ILE A 65 14.21 2.53 -16.08
CA ILE A 65 14.18 1.42 -15.11
C ILE A 65 15.54 0.73 -15.10
N GLN A 66 16.10 0.60 -13.91
CA GLN A 66 17.25 -0.25 -13.62
C GLN A 66 16.74 -1.62 -13.15
N GLU A 67 17.06 -2.66 -13.91
CA GLU A 67 16.84 -4.05 -13.58
C GLU A 67 18.13 -4.63 -13.00
N TYR A 68 18.10 -5.10 -11.76
CA TYR A 68 19.22 -5.81 -11.16
C TYR A 68 18.85 -7.27 -10.89
N SER A 69 19.74 -8.19 -11.28
CA SER A 69 19.59 -9.62 -11.05
C SER A 69 20.49 -10.07 -9.91
N TYR A 70 19.91 -10.49 -8.79
CA TYR A 70 20.67 -11.01 -7.64
C TYR A 70 21.40 -12.33 -7.94
N LYS A 71 20.96 -13.06 -8.96
CA LYS A 71 21.63 -14.30 -9.39
C LYS A 71 22.94 -14.04 -10.10
N THR A 72 22.95 -13.10 -11.03
CA THR A 72 24.09 -12.84 -11.91
C THR A 72 24.93 -11.66 -11.46
N GLY A 73 24.41 -10.79 -10.58
CA GLY A 73 25.02 -9.52 -10.20
C GLY A 73 24.95 -8.45 -11.29
N ASN A 74 24.25 -8.70 -12.40
CA ASN A 74 24.19 -7.79 -13.53
C ASN A 74 23.08 -6.75 -13.35
N THR A 75 23.38 -5.52 -13.79
CA THR A 75 22.42 -4.42 -13.92
C THR A 75 22.16 -4.13 -15.38
N TYR A 76 20.90 -3.97 -15.73
CA TYR A 76 20.46 -3.54 -17.07
C TYR A 76 19.61 -2.27 -16.93
N THR A 77 19.82 -1.31 -17.83
CA THR A 77 19.07 -0.05 -17.87
C THR A 77 18.13 -0.05 -19.07
N HIS A 78 16.87 0.23 -18.83
CA HIS A 78 15.81 0.30 -19.84
C HIS A 78 15.24 1.71 -19.86
N LYS A 79 15.06 2.30 -21.04
CA LYS A 79 14.48 3.65 -21.22
C LYS A 79 13.11 3.59 -21.88
N GLY A 80 12.20 4.40 -21.41
CA GLY A 80 10.83 4.55 -21.90
C GLY A 80 9.82 4.77 -20.77
N ASP A 81 8.54 4.74 -21.10
CA ASP A 81 7.47 4.83 -20.11
C ASP A 81 7.58 3.72 -19.05
N LEU A 82 7.53 4.09 -17.77
CA LEU A 82 7.77 3.16 -16.65
C LEU A 82 6.78 1.99 -16.65
N PHE A 83 5.48 2.23 -16.93
CA PHE A 83 4.48 1.16 -16.93
C PHE A 83 4.61 0.25 -18.15
N VAL A 84 4.98 0.80 -19.30
CA VAL A 84 5.29 0.02 -20.51
C VAL A 84 6.51 -0.87 -20.24
N LEU A 85 7.55 -0.33 -19.62
CA LEU A 85 8.75 -1.07 -19.25
C LEU A 85 8.43 -2.16 -18.22
N LEU A 86 7.73 -1.85 -17.12
CA LEU A 86 7.33 -2.82 -16.12
C LEU A 86 6.51 -3.97 -16.73
N LYS A 87 5.55 -3.65 -17.59
CA LYS A 87 4.74 -4.66 -18.29
C LYS A 87 5.58 -5.63 -19.12
N ARG A 88 6.66 -5.14 -19.75
CA ARG A 88 7.60 -5.95 -20.54
C ARG A 88 8.55 -6.78 -19.66
N LEU A 89 8.99 -6.22 -18.52
CA LEU A 89 10.02 -6.82 -17.67
C LEU A 89 9.44 -7.80 -16.64
N MET A 90 8.18 -7.64 -16.22
CA MET A 90 7.53 -8.51 -15.25
C MET A 90 7.36 -9.92 -15.81
N PRO A 91 7.90 -10.95 -15.12
CA PRO A 91 7.70 -12.33 -15.53
C PRO A 91 6.23 -12.74 -15.46
N ARG A 92 5.78 -13.48 -16.46
CA ARG A 92 4.43 -14.06 -16.52
C ARG A 92 4.53 -15.58 -16.62
N ILE A 93 3.83 -16.25 -15.74
CA ILE A 93 3.79 -17.70 -15.67
C ILE A 93 2.33 -18.12 -15.48
N SER A 94 1.83 -18.92 -16.41
CA SER A 94 0.53 -19.57 -16.22
C SER A 94 0.68 -20.59 -15.10
N ASN A 95 0.32 -20.23 -13.90
CA ASN A 95 0.18 -21.14 -12.78
C ASN A 95 -1.28 -21.13 -12.30
N THR A 96 -1.80 -22.29 -12.01
CA THR A 96 -3.15 -22.47 -11.48
C THR A 96 -3.07 -22.77 -9.99
N THR A 97 -2.77 -21.75 -9.19
CA THR A 97 -2.89 -21.87 -7.75
C THR A 97 -4.20 -21.24 -7.27
N GLN A 98 -4.71 -21.72 -6.15
CA GLN A 98 -5.90 -21.13 -5.51
C GLN A 98 -5.61 -19.80 -4.80
N PHE A 99 -4.32 -19.45 -4.65
CA PHE A 99 -3.89 -18.26 -3.92
C PHE A 99 -3.85 -17.04 -4.84
N PRO A 100 -4.28 -15.86 -4.36
CA PRO A 100 -4.22 -14.62 -5.14
C PRO A 100 -2.78 -14.21 -5.47
N PHE A 101 -1.81 -14.60 -4.63
CA PHE A 101 -0.40 -14.35 -4.86
C PHE A 101 0.42 -15.62 -4.54
N SER A 102 1.15 -16.12 -5.55
CA SER A 102 1.95 -17.35 -5.49
C SER A 102 3.37 -17.15 -6.04
N GLY A 103 3.86 -15.94 -5.97
CA GLY A 103 5.10 -15.44 -6.53
C GLY A 103 4.83 -14.31 -7.52
N GLY A 104 5.80 -13.42 -7.66
CA GLY A 104 5.65 -12.22 -8.45
C GLY A 104 6.45 -11.05 -7.86
N ALA A 105 6.06 -9.84 -8.19
CA ALA A 105 6.68 -8.62 -7.70
C ALA A 105 5.92 -8.04 -6.51
N VAL A 106 6.65 -7.61 -5.49
CA VAL A 106 6.15 -6.83 -4.34
C VAL A 106 6.90 -5.51 -4.32
N GLY A 107 6.17 -4.43 -4.14
CA GLY A 107 6.77 -3.10 -4.13
C GLY A 107 5.74 -1.99 -4.22
N TYR A 108 6.20 -0.83 -4.64
CA TYR A 108 5.37 0.36 -4.70
C TYR A 108 5.50 1.13 -6.00
N VAL A 109 4.49 1.95 -6.25
CA VAL A 109 4.47 3.04 -7.23
C VAL A 109 4.26 4.33 -6.46
N GLY A 110 5.20 5.26 -6.56
CA GLY A 110 5.13 6.56 -5.93
C GLY A 110 4.12 7.49 -6.59
N HIS A 111 3.77 8.55 -5.90
CA HIS A 111 2.89 9.60 -6.44
C HIS A 111 3.48 10.22 -7.72
N ASP A 112 4.81 10.37 -7.78
CA ASP A 112 5.51 11.04 -8.86
C ASP A 112 5.73 10.17 -10.10
N ALA A 113 5.47 8.85 -10.04
CA ALA A 113 5.64 7.91 -11.17
C ALA A 113 4.77 8.26 -12.39
N THR A 114 3.72 9.01 -12.18
CA THR A 114 2.82 9.50 -13.24
C THR A 114 3.06 10.96 -13.60
N THR A 115 4.05 11.61 -12.94
CA THR A 115 4.35 13.04 -13.05
C THR A 115 5.83 13.23 -13.37
N ILE A 116 6.16 13.63 -14.57
CA ILE A 116 7.55 13.80 -15.06
C ILE A 116 8.31 14.96 -14.39
N LEU A 117 7.75 15.67 -13.42
CA LEU A 117 8.33 16.88 -12.83
C LEU A 117 8.54 16.77 -11.33
N SER A 118 9.78 16.67 -10.93
CA SER A 118 10.24 16.76 -9.54
C SER A 118 11.28 17.86 -9.39
N THR A 119 10.92 18.98 -8.79
CA THR A 119 11.82 20.14 -8.58
C THR A 119 11.87 20.59 -7.13
N ALA A 120 12.13 19.73 -6.15
CA ALA A 120 12.30 20.18 -4.77
C ALA A 120 13.65 19.75 -4.20
N GLN A 121 14.36 20.70 -3.61
CA GLN A 121 15.74 20.60 -3.12
C GLN A 121 15.92 19.74 -1.85
N ASP A 122 14.83 19.29 -1.18
CA ASP A 122 14.88 18.54 0.10
C ASP A 122 14.26 17.13 -0.02
N LYS A 123 14.38 16.47 -1.18
CA LYS A 123 13.77 15.17 -1.41
C LYS A 123 14.67 14.01 -1.01
N VAL A 124 14.13 13.10 -0.20
CA VAL A 124 14.52 11.71 -0.27
C VAL A 124 14.29 11.26 -1.71
N GLN A 125 15.35 10.96 -2.45
CA GLN A 125 15.24 10.48 -3.83
C GLN A 125 14.86 9.01 -3.84
N LEU A 126 13.62 8.72 -3.40
CA LEU A 126 13.07 7.39 -3.58
C LEU A 126 12.73 7.14 -5.05
N PRO A 127 12.91 5.92 -5.55
CA PRO A 127 12.44 5.55 -6.88
C PRO A 127 10.95 5.86 -7.07
N ASP A 128 10.56 6.28 -8.28
CA ASP A 128 9.15 6.44 -8.66
C ASP A 128 8.41 5.10 -8.64
N VAL A 129 9.13 4.02 -8.98
CA VAL A 129 8.68 2.65 -8.84
C VAL A 129 9.80 1.78 -8.29
N HIS A 130 9.48 0.92 -7.32
CA HIS A 130 10.46 -0.02 -6.77
C HIS A 130 9.79 -1.36 -6.49
N PHE A 131 10.23 -2.40 -7.22
CA PHE A 131 9.67 -3.74 -7.11
C PHE A 131 10.76 -4.79 -6.94
N HIS A 132 10.56 -5.69 -5.99
CA HIS A 132 11.32 -6.93 -5.83
C HIS A 132 10.53 -8.11 -6.38
N VAL A 133 11.15 -8.97 -7.17
CA VAL A 133 10.54 -10.18 -7.74
C VAL A 133 10.92 -11.40 -6.91
N TYR A 134 9.93 -12.07 -6.35
CA TYR A 134 10.09 -13.24 -5.50
C TYR A 134 9.57 -14.50 -6.18
N GLU A 135 10.44 -15.52 -6.29
CA GLU A 135 10.09 -16.86 -6.75
C GLU A 135 9.48 -17.71 -5.63
N THR A 136 9.89 -17.46 -4.38
CA THR A 136 9.39 -18.17 -3.20
C THR A 136 8.55 -17.26 -2.34
N VAL A 137 7.33 -17.69 -2.05
CA VAL A 137 6.36 -16.99 -1.19
C VAL A 137 5.77 -17.97 -0.19
N ILE A 138 5.62 -17.50 1.03
CA ILE A 138 4.96 -18.19 2.13
C ILE A 138 3.59 -17.56 2.27
N VAL A 139 2.54 -18.37 2.20
CA VAL A 139 1.14 -17.95 2.34
C VAL A 139 0.60 -18.50 3.64
N PHE A 140 0.16 -17.62 4.52
CA PHE A 140 -0.59 -17.98 5.74
C PHE A 140 -2.09 -17.78 5.47
N ASP A 141 -2.87 -18.84 5.60
CA ASP A 141 -4.34 -18.79 5.50
C ASP A 141 -4.95 -18.67 6.90
N HIS A 142 -5.51 -17.51 7.21
CA HIS A 142 -6.14 -17.22 8.52
C HIS A 142 -7.48 -17.96 8.76
N VAL A 143 -8.02 -18.62 7.74
CA VAL A 143 -9.28 -19.38 7.87
C VAL A 143 -9.02 -20.83 8.24
N THR A 144 -7.96 -21.42 7.65
CA THR A 144 -7.62 -22.83 7.85
C THR A 144 -6.47 -23.03 8.84
N ASP A 145 -5.80 -21.95 9.27
CA ASP A 145 -4.57 -21.98 10.06
C ASP A 145 -3.50 -22.87 9.42
N GLU A 146 -3.36 -22.74 8.10
CA GLU A 146 -2.36 -23.46 7.31
C GLU A 146 -1.32 -22.50 6.73
N VAL A 147 -0.09 -22.98 6.62
CA VAL A 147 1.00 -22.29 5.90
C VAL A 147 1.35 -23.07 4.65
N THR A 148 1.26 -22.42 3.50
CA THR A 148 1.67 -23.02 2.22
C THR A 148 2.92 -22.30 1.70
N LEU A 149 3.99 -23.07 1.53
CA LEU A 149 5.24 -22.67 0.89
C LEU A 149 5.08 -22.86 -0.61
N ILE A 150 5.28 -21.81 -1.40
CA ILE A 150 5.12 -21.84 -2.86
C ILE A 150 6.42 -21.38 -3.49
N HIS A 151 6.96 -22.16 -4.40
CA HIS A 151 8.08 -21.75 -5.25
C HIS A 151 7.68 -21.83 -6.70
N THR A 152 7.82 -20.72 -7.43
CA THR A 152 7.53 -20.59 -8.87
C THR A 152 8.80 -20.19 -9.61
N ASN A 153 9.35 -21.10 -10.38
CA ASN A 153 10.62 -20.90 -11.10
C ASN A 153 10.38 -20.09 -12.38
N ILE A 154 11.02 -18.93 -12.49
CA ILE A 154 10.87 -18.02 -13.65
C ILE A 154 11.79 -18.41 -14.82
N ASP A 155 12.96 -18.99 -14.54
CA ASP A 155 14.00 -19.24 -15.55
C ASP A 155 14.06 -20.69 -16.04
N ALA A 156 13.15 -21.58 -15.63
CA ALA A 156 13.17 -23.03 -15.89
C ALA A 156 14.49 -23.73 -15.48
N GLU A 157 15.14 -23.24 -14.42
CA GLU A 157 16.40 -23.81 -13.91
C GLU A 157 16.17 -25.11 -13.12
N LYS A 158 17.23 -25.94 -13.09
CA LYS A 158 17.18 -27.23 -12.39
C LYS A 158 17.37 -27.11 -10.86
N LYS A 159 17.94 -25.99 -10.35
CA LYS A 159 18.21 -25.83 -8.92
C LYS A 159 17.06 -25.06 -8.26
N GLU A 160 16.22 -25.77 -7.58
CA GLU A 160 15.08 -25.26 -6.83
C GLU A 160 15.39 -25.24 -5.32
N PRO A 161 14.79 -24.33 -4.56
CA PRO A 161 14.94 -24.33 -3.10
C PRO A 161 14.35 -25.63 -2.50
N ASN A 162 14.94 -26.07 -1.41
CA ASN A 162 14.42 -27.20 -0.64
C ASN A 162 13.27 -26.72 0.26
N LEU A 163 12.02 -26.94 -0.17
CA LEU A 163 10.85 -26.55 0.61
C LEU A 163 10.73 -27.31 1.95
N GLU A 164 11.35 -28.52 2.05
CA GLU A 164 11.42 -29.25 3.32
C GLU A 164 12.31 -28.52 4.34
N GLU A 165 13.48 -28.08 3.91
CA GLU A 165 14.39 -27.33 4.75
C GLU A 165 13.79 -25.99 5.18
N LEU A 166 13.12 -25.28 4.25
CA LEU A 166 12.39 -24.07 4.58
C LEU A 166 11.28 -24.34 5.61
N ALA A 167 10.51 -25.41 5.45
CA ALA A 167 9.48 -25.79 6.40
C ALA A 167 10.05 -26.08 7.80
N GLU A 168 11.17 -26.81 7.87
CA GLU A 168 11.86 -27.08 9.14
C GLU A 168 12.38 -25.79 9.80
N GLN A 169 12.93 -24.87 9.01
CA GLN A 169 13.36 -23.55 9.49
C GLN A 169 12.20 -22.80 10.14
N LEU A 170 11.02 -22.77 9.49
CA LEU A 170 9.86 -22.06 10.02
C LEU A 170 9.28 -22.72 11.28
N LEU A 171 9.30 -24.05 11.36
CA LEU A 171 8.77 -24.80 12.50
C LEU A 171 9.69 -24.78 13.72
N LYS A 172 11.00 -24.92 13.51
CA LYS A 172 12.01 -25.14 14.55
C LYS A 172 13.04 -24.03 14.68
N GLY A 173 13.04 -23.03 13.78
CA GLY A 173 13.99 -21.92 13.76
C GLY A 173 13.97 -21.13 15.06
N ARG A 174 15.14 -20.60 15.43
CA ARG A 174 15.21 -19.62 16.52
C ARG A 174 14.56 -18.32 16.06
N GLU A 175 13.90 -17.68 16.98
CA GLU A 175 13.43 -16.30 16.76
C GLU A 175 14.62 -15.35 16.89
N ASP A 176 14.67 -14.32 16.05
CA ASP A 176 15.53 -13.18 16.33
C ASP A 176 15.12 -12.57 17.68
N GLU A 177 16.08 -12.04 18.43
CA GLU A 177 15.80 -11.42 19.73
C GLU A 177 14.72 -10.34 19.59
N ASP A 178 13.90 -10.18 20.63
CA ASP A 178 12.91 -9.10 20.66
C ASP A 178 13.62 -7.75 20.67
N THR A 179 13.68 -7.16 19.50
CA THR A 179 14.29 -5.86 19.30
C THR A 179 13.30 -4.76 19.72
N THR A 180 13.85 -3.67 20.21
CA THR A 180 13.11 -2.47 20.56
C THR A 180 13.44 -1.35 19.60
N CYS A 181 12.56 -0.37 19.52
CA CYS A 181 12.84 0.88 18.82
C CYS A 181 12.51 2.07 19.71
N SER A 182 13.21 3.15 19.50
CA SER A 182 12.93 4.47 20.07
C SER A 182 13.10 5.52 18.98
N TYR A 183 12.66 6.74 19.22
CA TYR A 183 12.70 7.80 18.23
C TYR A 183 12.93 9.15 18.88
N GLU A 184 13.42 10.08 18.06
CA GLU A 184 13.53 11.50 18.40
C GLU A 184 12.90 12.31 17.26
N PRO A 185 11.76 13.01 17.48
CA PRO A 185 11.17 13.88 16.48
C PRO A 185 12.06 15.07 16.22
N PHE A 186 12.14 15.51 14.98
CA PHE A 186 12.81 16.75 14.62
C PHE A 186 11.98 17.58 13.65
N GLU A 187 12.44 18.78 13.38
CA GLU A 187 11.64 19.84 12.78
C GLU A 187 11.07 19.46 11.41
N SER A 188 9.79 19.71 11.25
CA SER A 188 9.02 19.58 10.02
C SER A 188 8.40 20.94 9.67
N ILE A 189 7.59 21.01 8.61
CA ILE A 189 6.81 22.21 8.29
C ILE A 189 5.96 22.60 9.51
N THR A 190 6.07 23.86 9.96
CA THR A 190 5.31 24.37 11.11
C THR A 190 3.80 24.38 10.83
N ASN A 191 2.98 24.35 11.89
CA ASN A 191 1.53 24.45 11.78
C ASN A 191 1.08 25.76 11.11
N GLU A 192 1.83 26.87 11.32
CA GLU A 192 1.54 28.15 10.69
C GLU A 192 1.79 28.15 9.17
N GLN A 193 2.89 27.54 8.74
CA GLN A 193 3.18 27.36 7.31
C GLN A 193 2.13 26.49 6.65
N PHE A 194 1.73 25.39 7.30
CA PHE A 194 0.70 24.50 6.79
C PHE A 194 -0.68 25.18 6.75
N ALA A 195 -1.04 25.96 7.78
CA ALA A 195 -2.26 26.77 7.81
C ALA A 195 -2.33 27.77 6.65
N THR A 196 -1.21 28.39 6.32
CA THR A 196 -1.09 29.30 5.18
C THR A 196 -1.34 28.56 3.87
N SER A 197 -0.75 27.36 3.67
CA SER A 197 -0.98 26.53 2.51
C SER A 197 -2.44 26.08 2.38
N LEU A 198 -3.10 25.68 3.50
CA LEU A 198 -4.51 25.31 3.53
C LEU A 198 -5.41 26.47 3.11
N THR A 199 -5.13 27.67 3.64
CA THR A 199 -5.93 28.88 3.34
C THR A 199 -5.77 29.27 1.88
N SER A 200 -4.55 29.25 1.36
CA SER A 200 -4.23 29.54 -0.03
C SER A 200 -4.93 28.55 -0.97
N SER A 201 -4.80 27.24 -0.68
CA SER A 201 -5.46 26.20 -1.49
C SER A 201 -6.96 26.34 -1.49
N LYS A 202 -7.57 26.62 -0.34
CA LYS A 202 -9.02 26.84 -0.26
C LYS A 202 -9.48 28.04 -1.12
N ALA A 203 -8.67 29.09 -1.22
CA ALA A 203 -8.98 30.27 -2.02
C ALA A 203 -8.89 30.03 -3.54
N THR A 204 -8.16 29.01 -3.98
CA THR A 204 -8.04 28.66 -5.40
C THR A 204 -9.11 27.67 -5.88
N LEU A 205 -9.90 27.10 -4.95
CA LEU A 205 -10.94 26.16 -5.31
C LEU A 205 -12.17 26.88 -5.86
N ASP A 206 -12.64 26.45 -7.01
CA ASP A 206 -13.77 26.97 -7.75
C ASP A 206 -14.69 25.85 -8.30
N GLU A 207 -15.43 26.10 -9.36
CA GLU A 207 -16.26 25.09 -10.03
C GLU A 207 -15.43 24.11 -10.86
N ASP A 208 -14.27 24.56 -11.35
CA ASP A 208 -13.38 23.77 -12.17
C ASP A 208 -12.49 22.84 -11.32
N MET A 209 -12.03 23.31 -10.15
CA MET A 209 -11.25 22.51 -9.19
C MET A 209 -11.98 22.43 -7.85
N THR A 210 -12.72 21.34 -7.62
CA THR A 210 -13.60 21.21 -6.46
C THR A 210 -12.89 20.68 -5.20
N ARG A 211 -11.74 20.05 -5.38
CA ARG A 211 -11.00 19.36 -4.33
C ARG A 211 -9.51 19.27 -4.63
N VAL A 212 -8.68 19.51 -3.63
CA VAL A 212 -7.24 19.23 -3.66
C VAL A 212 -6.83 18.54 -2.37
N VAL A 213 -5.81 17.69 -2.41
CA VAL A 213 -5.27 17.00 -1.23
C VAL A 213 -3.90 17.58 -0.92
N LEU A 214 -3.75 18.08 0.29
CA LEU A 214 -2.48 18.59 0.81
C LEU A 214 -1.88 17.60 1.80
N SER A 215 -0.57 17.66 1.96
CA SER A 215 0.17 16.81 2.87
C SER A 215 1.05 17.62 3.82
N LYS A 216 1.05 17.23 5.10
CA LYS A 216 2.05 17.70 6.07
C LYS A 216 3.03 16.57 6.37
N ARG A 217 4.32 16.83 6.19
CA ARG A 217 5.39 15.88 6.48
C ARG A 217 5.85 15.99 7.93
N PHE A 218 6.13 14.84 8.54
CA PHE A 218 6.73 14.70 9.85
C PHE A 218 8.01 13.89 9.73
N LEU A 219 9.04 14.26 10.49
CA LEU A 219 10.33 13.59 10.49
C LEU A 219 10.70 13.18 11.91
N ALA A 220 11.34 12.01 12.04
CA ALA A 220 11.93 11.58 13.30
C ALA A 220 13.13 10.67 13.03
N ASN A 221 14.10 10.64 13.93
CA ASN A 221 15.20 9.68 13.90
C ASN A 221 14.75 8.39 14.60
N LEU A 222 14.92 7.25 13.94
CA LEU A 222 14.67 5.92 14.50
C LEU A 222 15.98 5.37 15.07
N GLN A 223 15.91 4.89 16.31
CA GLN A 223 16.97 4.09 16.90
C GLN A 223 16.43 2.68 17.14
N GLY A 224 17.09 1.67 16.56
CA GLY A 224 16.70 0.28 16.70
C GLY A 224 16.02 -0.32 15.48
N ASP A 225 15.10 -1.26 15.67
CA ASP A 225 14.59 -2.11 14.61
C ASP A 225 13.27 -1.58 14.02
N ALA A 226 13.26 -1.38 12.69
CA ALA A 226 12.07 -0.99 11.94
C ALA A 226 10.93 -2.03 12.03
N PHE A 227 11.24 -3.32 12.17
CA PHE A 227 10.23 -4.34 12.34
C PHE A 227 9.54 -4.28 13.71
N ALA A 228 10.27 -3.86 14.76
CA ALA A 228 9.68 -3.59 16.07
C ALA A 228 8.64 -2.45 15.98
N LEU A 229 8.93 -1.40 15.20
CA LEU A 229 7.99 -0.33 14.91
C LEU A 229 6.75 -0.84 14.17
N TYR A 230 6.93 -1.68 13.14
CA TYR A 230 5.81 -2.30 12.42
C TYR A 230 4.90 -3.11 13.37
N ARG A 231 5.47 -3.89 14.27
CA ARG A 231 4.71 -4.67 15.27
C ARG A 231 3.85 -3.79 16.18
N GLN A 232 4.37 -2.62 16.57
CA GLN A 232 3.61 -1.63 17.36
C GLN A 232 2.47 -1.01 16.53
N LEU A 233 2.76 -0.60 15.29
CA LEU A 233 1.77 -0.05 14.37
C LEU A 233 0.63 -1.07 14.13
N ARG A 234 0.96 -2.31 13.82
CA ARG A 234 0.02 -3.41 13.63
C ARG A 234 -0.90 -3.65 14.84
N LYS A 235 -0.36 -3.57 16.05
CA LYS A 235 -1.11 -3.76 17.30
C LYS A 235 -2.05 -2.58 17.57
N LYS A 236 -1.56 -1.36 17.39
CA LYS A 236 -2.29 -0.12 17.68
C LYS A 236 -3.27 0.25 16.57
N HIS A 237 -2.88 0.10 15.29
CA HIS A 237 -3.68 0.48 14.12
C HIS A 237 -3.86 -0.67 13.11
N PRO A 238 -4.52 -1.77 13.49
CA PRO A 238 -4.81 -2.84 12.52
C PRO A 238 -5.74 -2.31 11.42
N ALA A 239 -5.44 -2.66 10.18
CA ALA A 239 -6.17 -2.25 8.99
C ALA A 239 -6.30 -3.41 7.98
N PRO A 240 -7.18 -3.29 6.97
CA PRO A 240 -7.31 -4.29 5.91
C PRO A 240 -6.01 -4.59 5.17
N TYR A 241 -5.16 -3.58 5.03
CA TYR A 241 -3.82 -3.69 4.46
C TYR A 241 -2.79 -3.26 5.49
N MET A 242 -1.87 -4.15 5.81
CA MET A 242 -0.71 -3.88 6.66
C MET A 242 0.51 -4.43 5.94
N TYR A 243 1.56 -3.65 5.86
CA TYR A 243 2.74 -4.01 5.07
C TYR A 243 4.03 -3.60 5.74
N TYR A 244 5.04 -4.43 5.52
CA TYR A 244 6.44 -4.19 5.85
C TYR A 244 7.28 -4.72 4.69
N VAL A 245 8.07 -3.86 4.05
CA VAL A 245 8.89 -4.23 2.88
C VAL A 245 10.28 -3.62 3.02
N GLU A 246 11.29 -4.47 3.01
CA GLU A 246 12.69 -4.07 3.01
C GLU A 246 13.18 -3.90 1.57
N PHE A 247 13.74 -2.74 1.28
CA PHE A 247 14.48 -2.47 0.05
C PHE A 247 15.98 -2.41 0.34
N GLU A 248 16.82 -2.09 -0.66
CA GLU A 248 18.27 -2.05 -0.49
C GLU A 248 18.73 -0.94 0.47
N ASP A 249 18.07 0.20 0.39
CA ASP A 249 18.46 1.48 0.99
C ASP A 249 17.39 2.07 1.93
N HIS A 250 16.19 1.50 1.94
CA HIS A 250 15.09 1.95 2.77
C HIS A 250 14.11 0.84 3.12
N VAL A 251 13.28 1.10 4.13
CA VAL A 251 12.17 0.24 4.54
C VAL A 251 10.87 1.01 4.38
N VAL A 252 9.85 0.37 3.86
CA VAL A 252 8.49 0.91 3.81
C VAL A 252 7.59 0.05 4.68
N LEU A 253 6.93 0.67 5.64
CA LEU A 253 5.95 0.02 6.49
C LEU A 253 4.71 0.90 6.65
N GLY A 254 3.56 0.28 6.92
CA GLY A 254 2.35 1.06 7.06
C GLY A 254 1.08 0.24 7.21
N THR A 255 -0.01 0.98 7.33
CA THR A 255 -1.37 0.45 7.33
C THR A 255 -2.25 1.28 6.43
N SER A 256 -3.18 0.62 5.72
CA SER A 256 -4.15 1.31 4.87
C SER A 256 -5.54 0.71 5.04
N PRO A 257 -6.56 1.54 5.24
CA PRO A 257 -7.94 1.09 5.23
C PRO A 257 -8.47 0.84 3.81
N GLU A 258 -7.74 1.31 2.78
CA GLU A 258 -8.25 1.45 1.43
C GLU A 258 -7.48 0.58 0.43
N SER A 259 -8.23 -0.27 -0.31
CA SER A 259 -7.76 -0.90 -1.53
C SER A 259 -7.88 0.11 -2.67
N LEU A 260 -6.76 0.52 -3.25
CA LEU A 260 -6.79 1.35 -4.46
C LEU A 260 -7.41 0.58 -5.61
N ILE A 261 -6.82 -0.56 -5.94
CA ILE A 261 -7.25 -1.37 -7.08
C ILE A 261 -6.81 -2.83 -6.91
N ARG A 262 -7.70 -3.75 -7.27
CA ARG A 262 -7.43 -5.19 -7.34
C ARG A 262 -7.85 -5.74 -8.69
N VAL A 263 -7.00 -6.61 -9.25
CA VAL A 263 -7.30 -7.37 -10.49
C VAL A 263 -7.17 -8.86 -10.19
N GLN A 264 -8.24 -9.61 -10.43
CA GLN A 264 -8.29 -11.07 -10.23
C GLN A 264 -8.86 -11.72 -11.49
N GLY A 265 -7.99 -12.31 -12.30
CA GLY A 265 -8.38 -12.75 -13.64
C GLY A 265 -8.84 -11.55 -14.48
N GLU A 266 -10.08 -11.59 -14.95
CA GLU A 266 -10.68 -10.49 -15.72
C GLU A 266 -11.42 -9.45 -14.85
N ARG A 267 -11.57 -9.70 -13.55
CA ARG A 267 -12.33 -8.84 -12.65
C ARG A 267 -11.44 -7.74 -12.07
N VAL A 268 -11.85 -6.50 -12.26
CA VAL A 268 -11.25 -5.29 -11.70
C VAL A 268 -12.15 -4.80 -10.56
N ILE A 269 -11.54 -4.48 -9.40
CA ILE A 269 -12.26 -4.06 -8.20
C ILE A 269 -11.55 -2.82 -7.63
N ALA A 270 -12.30 -1.74 -7.46
CA ALA A 270 -11.87 -0.54 -6.76
C ALA A 270 -12.77 -0.30 -5.54
N THR A 271 -12.19 0.15 -4.43
CA THR A 271 -12.94 0.38 -3.19
C THR A 271 -12.72 1.82 -2.71
N PRO A 272 -13.31 2.83 -3.40
CA PRO A 272 -13.20 4.21 -2.98
C PRO A 272 -13.78 4.41 -1.58
N THR A 273 -12.99 5.08 -0.73
CA THR A 273 -13.30 5.31 0.68
C THR A 273 -13.25 6.80 0.97
N GLU A 274 -14.28 7.34 1.60
CA GLU A 274 -14.32 8.74 2.03
C GLU A 274 -15.19 8.93 3.27
N GLY A 275 -14.73 9.80 4.14
CA GLY A 275 -15.38 10.07 5.41
C GLY A 275 -14.95 9.06 6.48
N THR A 276 -14.50 9.62 7.59
CA THR A 276 -14.02 8.82 8.74
C THR A 276 -14.62 9.40 10.01
N TYR A 277 -15.16 8.53 10.84
CA TYR A 277 -15.60 8.87 12.20
C TYR A 277 -14.91 7.96 13.21
N PRO A 278 -14.58 8.46 14.41
CA PRO A 278 -14.01 7.61 15.45
C PRO A 278 -15.03 6.56 15.90
N ARG A 279 -14.55 5.44 16.43
CA ARG A 279 -15.41 4.47 17.14
C ARG A 279 -15.98 5.09 18.40
N GLY A 280 -17.19 4.70 18.76
CA GLY A 280 -17.77 5.04 20.04
C GLY A 280 -17.18 4.18 21.19
N SER A 281 -17.08 4.74 22.38
CA SER A 281 -16.65 4.00 23.57
C SER A 281 -17.72 3.01 24.08
N THR A 282 -18.97 3.17 23.63
CA THR A 282 -20.10 2.27 23.87
C THR A 282 -20.77 1.91 22.56
N LYS A 283 -21.50 0.78 22.54
CA LYS A 283 -22.27 0.36 21.36
C LYS A 283 -23.29 1.43 20.91
N GLY A 284 -23.88 2.16 21.85
CA GLY A 284 -24.82 3.24 21.54
C GLY A 284 -24.14 4.44 20.85
N GLN A 285 -22.97 4.85 21.34
CA GLN A 285 -22.17 5.90 20.71
C GLN A 285 -21.66 5.47 19.33
N ASP A 286 -21.29 4.22 19.17
CA ASP A 286 -20.82 3.67 17.90
C ASP A 286 -21.93 3.76 16.83
N LEU A 287 -23.15 3.37 17.18
CA LEU A 287 -24.32 3.49 16.31
C LEU A 287 -24.68 4.96 16.00
N GLU A 288 -24.52 5.86 16.96
CA GLU A 288 -24.73 7.29 16.73
C GLU A 288 -23.69 7.88 15.76
N HIS A 289 -22.41 7.51 15.91
CA HIS A 289 -21.34 7.93 15.01
C HIS A 289 -21.57 7.38 13.59
N GLU A 290 -21.99 6.13 13.46
CA GLU A 290 -22.35 5.53 12.19
C GLU A 290 -23.50 6.28 11.52
N ARG A 291 -24.56 6.58 12.27
CA ARG A 291 -25.69 7.39 11.77
C ARG A 291 -25.23 8.76 11.32
N LYS A 292 -24.42 9.47 12.15
CA LYS A 292 -23.87 10.78 11.80
C LYS A 292 -23.04 10.75 10.52
N LEU A 293 -22.20 9.72 10.35
CA LEU A 293 -21.41 9.53 9.13
C LEU A 293 -22.33 9.29 7.92
N TYR A 294 -23.32 8.41 8.05
CA TYR A 294 -24.24 8.08 6.97
C TYR A 294 -25.15 9.24 6.58
N GLU A 295 -25.65 10.03 7.55
CA GLU A 295 -26.52 11.18 7.33
C GLU A 295 -25.79 12.46 6.90
N ASN A 296 -24.45 12.48 7.01
CA ASN A 296 -23.67 13.66 6.62
C ASN A 296 -23.73 13.92 5.11
N THR A 297 -24.53 14.91 4.74
CA THR A 297 -24.78 15.26 3.34
C THR A 297 -23.53 15.67 2.58
N ASN A 298 -22.56 16.33 3.24
CA ASN A 298 -21.33 16.77 2.59
C ASN A 298 -20.40 15.57 2.30
N ILE A 299 -20.25 14.66 3.27
CA ILE A 299 -19.48 13.43 3.07
C ILE A 299 -20.10 12.58 1.95
N ARG A 300 -21.40 12.39 1.96
CA ARG A 300 -22.10 11.63 0.92
C ARG A 300 -21.95 12.24 -0.47
N LYS A 301 -22.05 13.56 -0.59
CA LYS A 301 -21.80 14.25 -1.88
C LYS A 301 -20.36 14.07 -2.35
N SER A 302 -19.38 14.28 -1.47
CA SER A 302 -17.97 14.09 -1.78
C SER A 302 -17.67 12.65 -2.18
N HIS A 303 -18.21 11.67 -1.45
CA HIS A 303 -18.08 10.26 -1.76
C HIS A 303 -18.71 9.89 -3.11
N ALA A 304 -19.88 10.43 -3.43
CA ALA A 304 -20.53 10.20 -4.73
C ALA A 304 -19.69 10.75 -5.91
N VAL A 305 -19.04 11.90 -5.73
CA VAL A 305 -18.09 12.47 -6.70
C VAL A 305 -16.89 11.53 -6.87
N LEU A 306 -16.31 11.03 -5.78
CA LEU A 306 -15.20 10.09 -5.82
C LEU A 306 -15.58 8.79 -6.55
N VAL A 307 -16.73 8.19 -6.24
CA VAL A 307 -17.22 6.98 -6.92
C VAL A 307 -17.44 7.22 -8.42
N SER A 308 -17.99 8.39 -8.79
CA SER A 308 -18.18 8.77 -10.19
C SER A 308 -16.83 8.90 -10.93
N ALA A 309 -15.85 9.51 -10.29
CA ALA A 309 -14.50 9.67 -10.83
C ALA A 309 -13.81 8.33 -11.03
N VAL A 310 -13.86 7.42 -10.04
CA VAL A 310 -13.32 6.05 -10.15
C VAL A 310 -14.01 5.27 -11.29
N ARG A 311 -15.34 5.38 -11.44
CA ARG A 311 -16.04 4.76 -12.56
C ARG A 311 -15.57 5.29 -13.91
N GLN A 312 -15.30 6.57 -14.00
CA GLN A 312 -14.79 7.19 -15.23
C GLN A 312 -13.37 6.69 -15.57
N GLU A 313 -12.48 6.55 -14.58
CA GLU A 313 -11.15 5.96 -14.77
C GLU A 313 -11.24 4.54 -15.33
N LEU A 314 -12.08 3.71 -14.71
CA LEU A 314 -12.24 2.32 -15.14
C LEU A 314 -12.78 2.19 -16.56
N GLN A 315 -13.46 3.21 -17.12
CA GLN A 315 -13.91 3.18 -18.52
C GLN A 315 -12.78 3.13 -19.54
N SER A 316 -11.56 3.54 -19.16
CA SER A 316 -10.39 3.46 -20.04
C SER A 316 -9.81 2.05 -20.14
N VAL A 317 -10.08 1.18 -19.17
CA VAL A 317 -9.46 -0.14 -19.03
C VAL A 317 -10.45 -1.30 -18.91
N CYS A 318 -11.73 -1.02 -18.76
CA CYS A 318 -12.79 -2.04 -18.63
C CYS A 318 -13.86 -1.87 -19.72
N PHE A 319 -14.59 -2.93 -19.99
CA PHE A 319 -15.83 -2.82 -20.78
C PHE A 319 -16.81 -1.90 -20.05
N ARG A 320 -17.30 -0.86 -20.73
CA ARG A 320 -18.16 0.17 -20.12
C ARG A 320 -19.42 -0.40 -19.47
N ASP A 321 -20.05 -1.35 -20.12
CA ASP A 321 -21.31 -1.97 -19.65
C ASP A 321 -21.07 -2.92 -18.44
N SER A 322 -19.82 -3.31 -18.20
CA SER A 322 -19.45 -4.15 -17.05
C SER A 322 -19.21 -3.36 -15.78
N ILE A 323 -19.07 -2.01 -15.87
CA ILE A 323 -18.72 -1.16 -14.71
C ILE A 323 -19.94 -0.90 -13.86
N GLN A 324 -19.99 -1.52 -12.68
CA GLN A 324 -21.10 -1.46 -11.75
C GLN A 324 -20.64 -1.05 -10.35
N VAL A 325 -21.50 -0.32 -9.64
CA VAL A 325 -21.35 -0.09 -8.19
C VAL A 325 -22.09 -1.22 -7.48
N ILE A 326 -21.34 -2.20 -7.00
CA ILE A 326 -21.89 -3.41 -6.36
C ILE A 326 -22.39 -3.09 -4.95
N GLU A 327 -21.66 -2.25 -4.23
CA GLU A 327 -21.99 -1.76 -2.90
C GLU A 327 -21.81 -0.25 -2.88
N ALA A 328 -22.83 0.49 -2.43
CA ALA A 328 -22.80 1.95 -2.39
C ALA A 328 -22.90 2.47 -0.95
N MET A 329 -21.96 3.33 -0.56
CA MET A 329 -21.98 4.06 0.72
C MET A 329 -22.17 3.13 1.94
N ARG A 330 -21.53 1.95 1.94
CA ARG A 330 -21.48 1.05 3.08
C ARG A 330 -20.62 1.65 4.18
N ILE A 331 -21.03 1.47 5.44
CA ILE A 331 -20.17 1.82 6.58
C ILE A 331 -19.36 0.60 6.98
N GLU A 332 -18.06 0.70 6.79
CA GLU A 332 -17.09 -0.29 7.27
C GLU A 332 -16.58 0.08 8.66
N ARG A 333 -16.49 -0.92 9.53
CA ARG A 333 -16.03 -0.76 10.90
C ARG A 333 -14.63 -1.33 11.03
N SER A 334 -13.65 -0.47 11.30
CA SER A 334 -12.33 -0.87 11.76
C SER A 334 -12.26 -0.85 13.29
N LYS A 335 -11.14 -1.25 13.87
CA LYS A 335 -10.93 -1.20 15.33
C LYS A 335 -11.09 0.22 15.89
N HIS A 336 -10.64 1.24 15.15
CA HIS A 336 -10.52 2.62 15.64
C HIS A 336 -11.43 3.63 14.91
N ALA A 337 -11.99 3.25 13.77
CA ALA A 337 -12.76 4.18 12.94
C ALA A 337 -13.90 3.47 12.19
N LEU A 338 -14.87 4.30 11.79
CA LEU A 338 -15.92 3.99 10.84
C LEU A 338 -15.56 4.70 9.54
N HIS A 339 -15.66 4.00 8.40
CA HIS A 339 -15.39 4.55 7.08
C HIS A 339 -16.58 4.35 6.16
N MET A 340 -16.87 5.36 5.32
CA MET A 340 -17.84 5.19 4.23
C MET A 340 -17.12 4.70 3.00
N THR A 341 -17.51 3.53 2.48
CA THR A 341 -16.90 2.87 1.33
C THR A 341 -17.93 2.54 0.27
N SER A 342 -17.46 2.44 -0.97
CA SER A 342 -18.25 1.84 -2.07
C SER A 342 -17.36 0.85 -2.80
N ARG A 343 -17.99 -0.12 -3.47
CA ARG A 343 -17.29 -1.12 -4.28
C ARG A 343 -17.71 -0.99 -5.72
N VAL A 344 -16.74 -0.67 -6.56
CA VAL A 344 -16.92 -0.55 -8.01
C VAL A 344 -16.21 -1.72 -8.67
N GLU A 345 -16.89 -2.42 -9.55
CA GLU A 345 -16.33 -3.55 -10.29
C GLU A 345 -16.47 -3.34 -11.79
N GLY A 346 -15.55 -3.96 -12.55
CA GLY A 346 -15.56 -3.99 -13.99
C GLY A 346 -14.83 -5.21 -14.53
N GLN A 347 -14.99 -5.51 -15.79
CA GLN A 347 -14.27 -6.53 -16.52
C GLN A 347 -13.20 -5.87 -17.40
N ILE A 348 -11.92 -6.26 -17.19
CA ILE A 348 -10.79 -5.72 -17.95
C ILE A 348 -10.92 -5.99 -19.45
N LEU A 349 -10.49 -5.06 -20.28
CA LEU A 349 -10.43 -5.25 -21.74
C LEU A 349 -9.39 -6.33 -22.11
N PRO A 350 -9.67 -7.22 -23.08
CA PRO A 350 -8.88 -8.44 -23.33
C PRO A 350 -7.40 -8.21 -23.66
N MET A 351 -7.05 -7.05 -24.23
CA MET A 351 -5.67 -6.72 -24.62
C MET A 351 -4.88 -6.01 -23.56
N LEU A 352 -5.51 -5.70 -22.41
CA LEU A 352 -4.88 -4.97 -21.32
C LEU A 352 -4.32 -5.91 -20.26
N HIS A 353 -3.33 -5.39 -19.56
CA HIS A 353 -2.66 -6.03 -18.43
C HIS A 353 -3.12 -5.39 -17.11
N ALA A 354 -3.03 -6.10 -16.00
CA ALA A 354 -3.30 -5.53 -14.68
C ALA A 354 -2.50 -4.24 -14.38
N LEU A 355 -1.28 -4.12 -14.92
CA LEU A 355 -0.49 -2.90 -14.84
C LEU A 355 -1.09 -1.72 -15.62
N ASP A 356 -1.84 -1.96 -16.71
CA ASP A 356 -2.55 -0.89 -17.41
C ASP A 356 -3.71 -0.37 -16.53
N VAL A 357 -4.34 -1.26 -15.75
CA VAL A 357 -5.37 -0.88 -14.77
C VAL A 357 -4.76 -0.05 -13.64
N LEU A 358 -3.62 -0.48 -13.08
CA LEU A 358 -2.91 0.29 -12.06
C LEU A 358 -2.52 1.67 -12.56
N ALA A 359 -1.94 1.76 -13.77
CA ALA A 359 -1.57 3.04 -14.39
C ALA A 359 -2.76 3.99 -14.57
N ALA A 360 -3.93 3.47 -14.96
CA ALA A 360 -5.13 4.27 -15.13
C ALA A 360 -5.67 4.85 -13.81
N THR A 361 -5.42 4.18 -12.68
CA THR A 361 -5.87 4.63 -11.35
C THR A 361 -4.87 5.56 -10.65
N LEU A 362 -3.69 5.77 -11.21
CA LEU A 362 -2.66 6.63 -10.65
C LEU A 362 -2.59 8.01 -11.34
N PRO A 363 -2.23 9.08 -10.62
CA PRO A 363 -2.25 9.14 -9.16
C PRO A 363 -3.68 8.99 -8.62
N PRO A 364 -3.86 8.44 -7.40
CA PRO A 364 -5.20 8.24 -6.85
C PRO A 364 -5.92 9.56 -6.59
N PHE A 365 -7.23 9.63 -6.86
CA PHE A 365 -8.04 10.80 -6.50
C PHE A 365 -7.99 11.14 -5.01
N ALA A 366 -7.86 10.11 -4.16
CA ALA A 366 -7.73 10.27 -2.72
C ALA A 366 -6.45 11.00 -2.30
N SER A 367 -5.43 11.02 -3.17
CA SER A 367 -4.12 11.61 -2.88
C SER A 367 -3.86 12.93 -3.59
N ILE A 368 -4.61 13.26 -4.63
CA ILE A 368 -4.35 14.44 -5.45
C ILE A 368 -5.51 15.43 -5.45
N GLY A 369 -6.70 15.00 -5.80
CA GLY A 369 -7.88 15.85 -5.90
C GLY A 369 -8.74 15.59 -7.13
N ILE A 370 -9.71 16.44 -7.38
CA ILE A 370 -10.68 16.31 -8.47
C ILE A 370 -10.94 17.69 -9.08
N PRO A 371 -10.83 17.83 -10.41
CA PRO A 371 -10.27 16.91 -11.42
C PRO A 371 -8.76 16.69 -11.24
N LYS A 372 -8.26 15.52 -11.67
CA LYS A 372 -6.85 15.15 -11.48
C LYS A 372 -5.86 16.15 -12.09
N ASP A 373 -6.07 16.53 -13.35
CA ASP A 373 -5.11 17.35 -14.09
C ASP A 373 -4.92 18.72 -13.43
N GLN A 374 -6.02 19.38 -13.03
CA GLN A 374 -5.96 20.68 -12.38
C GLN A 374 -5.37 20.59 -10.96
N ALA A 375 -5.75 19.57 -10.20
CA ALA A 375 -5.19 19.34 -8.87
C ALA A 375 -3.69 19.04 -8.94
N LYS A 376 -3.25 18.27 -9.95
CA LYS A 376 -1.85 17.98 -10.22
C LYS A 376 -1.08 19.26 -10.54
N ASP A 377 -1.54 20.06 -11.50
CA ASP A 377 -0.91 21.35 -11.88
C ASP A 377 -0.80 22.29 -10.67
N TYR A 378 -1.78 22.28 -9.78
CA TYR A 378 -1.76 23.08 -8.57
C TYR A 378 -0.69 22.58 -7.58
N LEU A 379 -0.63 21.28 -7.32
CA LEU A 379 0.32 20.68 -6.38
C LEU A 379 1.77 20.82 -6.87
N GLU A 380 2.02 20.69 -8.15
CA GLU A 380 3.34 20.91 -8.75
C GLU A 380 3.85 22.34 -8.51
N LYS A 381 2.98 23.34 -8.68
CA LYS A 381 3.32 24.75 -8.42
C LYS A 381 3.53 25.06 -6.93
N SER A 382 2.92 24.30 -6.04
CA SER A 382 3.02 24.50 -4.59
C SER A 382 4.20 23.81 -3.94
N SER A 383 5.08 23.16 -4.71
CA SER A 383 6.26 22.42 -4.23
C SER A 383 5.97 21.31 -3.21
N GLN A 384 4.74 20.81 -3.19
CA GLN A 384 4.35 19.69 -2.33
C GLN A 384 4.54 18.38 -3.06
N THR A 385 5.63 17.72 -2.80
CA THR A 385 5.88 16.40 -3.36
C THR A 385 5.95 15.35 -2.27
N SER A 386 5.50 14.17 -2.63
CA SER A 386 5.17 13.16 -1.65
C SER A 386 6.02 11.88 -1.73
N GLY A 387 6.85 11.69 -2.76
CA GLY A 387 7.56 10.43 -2.94
C GLY A 387 6.57 9.24 -3.01
N ILE A 388 6.73 8.23 -2.13
CA ILE A 388 5.82 7.09 -2.05
C ILE A 388 4.44 7.46 -1.50
N PHE A 389 4.35 8.55 -0.72
CA PHE A 389 3.11 8.94 -0.07
C PHE A 389 2.06 9.38 -1.10
N GLY A 390 0.84 8.89 -0.94
CA GLY A 390 -0.22 9.11 -1.92
C GLY A 390 -0.08 8.31 -3.21
N GLY A 391 0.90 7.42 -3.29
CA GLY A 391 1.02 6.37 -4.29
C GLY A 391 0.33 5.08 -3.86
N ALA A 392 0.85 3.94 -4.29
CA ALA A 392 0.29 2.64 -3.97
C ALA A 392 1.38 1.58 -3.71
N LEU A 393 1.14 0.68 -2.76
CA LEU A 393 2.00 -0.45 -2.44
C LEU A 393 1.20 -1.75 -2.51
N GLY A 394 1.81 -2.80 -3.07
CA GLY A 394 1.14 -4.09 -3.20
C GLY A 394 1.95 -5.11 -3.95
N PHE A 395 1.25 -6.02 -4.62
CA PHE A 395 1.88 -7.08 -5.40
C PHE A 395 1.32 -7.20 -6.82
N ILE A 396 2.15 -7.76 -7.70
CA ILE A 396 1.83 -8.17 -9.06
C ILE A 396 2.23 -9.65 -9.18
N GLY A 397 1.26 -10.54 -9.21
CA GLY A 397 1.49 -11.99 -9.30
C GLY A 397 1.94 -12.43 -10.69
N PHE A 398 2.72 -13.50 -10.77
CA PHE A 398 3.07 -14.14 -12.05
C PHE A 398 1.86 -14.57 -12.86
N ASN A 399 0.73 -14.86 -12.19
CA ASN A 399 -0.56 -15.21 -12.79
C ASN A 399 -1.33 -14.00 -13.34
N GLY A 400 -0.78 -12.78 -13.22
CA GLY A 400 -1.42 -11.54 -13.66
C GLY A 400 -2.40 -10.94 -12.65
N HIS A 401 -2.57 -11.53 -11.47
CA HIS A 401 -3.31 -10.89 -10.38
C HIS A 401 -2.53 -9.69 -9.83
N LEU A 402 -3.26 -8.71 -9.32
CA LEU A 402 -2.70 -7.50 -8.77
C LEU A 402 -3.57 -7.06 -7.59
N ASP A 403 -2.94 -6.60 -6.51
CA ASP A 403 -3.63 -5.99 -5.37
C ASP A 403 -2.75 -4.89 -4.77
N PHE A 404 -3.24 -3.66 -4.82
CA PHE A 404 -2.54 -2.47 -4.34
C PHE A 404 -3.38 -1.67 -3.36
N ALA A 405 -2.79 -1.36 -2.23
CA ALA A 405 -3.33 -0.45 -1.24
C ALA A 405 -2.80 0.96 -1.44
N LEU A 406 -3.60 1.95 -1.09
CA LEU A 406 -3.18 3.34 -1.04
C LEU A 406 -2.15 3.56 0.08
N THR A 407 -1.04 4.26 -0.19
CA THR A 407 0.01 4.56 0.80
C THR A 407 -0.30 5.83 1.60
N GLY A 408 -1.43 5.83 2.32
CA GLY A 408 -1.86 6.98 3.12
C GLY A 408 -1.07 7.12 4.44
N LYS A 409 -1.21 6.14 5.35
CA LYS A 409 -0.48 6.08 6.63
C LYS A 409 0.74 5.17 6.52
N SER A 410 1.75 5.63 5.79
CA SER A 410 3.01 4.93 5.58
C SER A 410 4.14 5.61 6.35
N ILE A 411 5.13 4.82 6.71
CA ILE A 411 6.41 5.28 7.24
C ILE A 411 7.50 4.77 6.30
N VAL A 412 8.33 5.67 5.83
CA VAL A 412 9.54 5.33 5.09
C VAL A 412 10.74 5.57 6.01
N ILE A 413 11.60 4.58 6.12
CA ILE A 413 12.81 4.67 6.94
C ILE A 413 14.00 4.58 6.00
N GLU A 414 14.78 5.64 5.94
CA GLU A 414 16.01 5.74 5.17
C GLU A 414 17.11 6.33 6.04
N ASN A 415 18.25 5.66 6.15
CA ASN A 415 19.40 6.13 6.95
C ASN A 415 19.00 6.53 8.38
N GLU A 416 18.19 5.68 9.06
CA GLU A 416 17.66 5.92 10.43
C GLU A 416 16.64 7.08 10.50
N THR A 417 16.37 7.79 9.41
CA THR A 417 15.35 8.84 9.36
C THR A 417 14.00 8.25 8.96
N MET A 418 13.00 8.49 9.79
CA MET A 418 11.60 8.18 9.50
C MET A 418 10.94 9.37 8.83
N HIS A 419 10.33 9.09 7.68
CA HIS A 419 9.47 10.01 6.95
C HIS A 419 8.03 9.56 7.08
N MET A 420 7.18 10.43 7.59
CA MET A 420 5.75 10.21 7.79
C MET A 420 4.98 11.37 7.16
N GLN A 421 3.70 11.15 6.85
CA GLN A 421 2.87 12.18 6.23
C GLN A 421 1.42 12.04 6.68
N SER A 422 0.79 13.18 7.01
CA SER A 422 -0.66 13.29 7.15
C SER A 422 -1.22 13.98 5.91
N THR A 423 -2.30 13.46 5.36
CA THR A 423 -2.96 14.01 4.18
C THR A 423 -4.32 14.61 4.54
N VAL A 424 -4.64 15.72 3.92
CA VAL A 424 -5.85 16.48 4.17
C VAL A 424 -6.55 16.82 2.86
N THR A 425 -7.82 16.48 2.78
CA THR A 425 -8.68 16.93 1.68
C THR A 425 -9.15 18.36 1.92
N VAL A 426 -8.85 19.26 1.00
CA VAL A 426 -9.29 20.65 1.00
C VAL A 426 -10.39 20.84 -0.03
N THR A 427 -11.53 21.37 0.42
CA THR A 427 -12.66 21.79 -0.41
C THR A 427 -13.04 23.21 -0.05
N LYS A 428 -13.90 23.88 -0.81
CA LYS A 428 -14.40 25.20 -0.46
C LYS A 428 -15.10 25.28 0.91
N TYR A 429 -15.56 24.14 1.43
CA TYR A 429 -16.22 24.02 2.74
C TYR A 429 -15.27 23.67 3.88
N THR A 430 -14.00 23.46 3.62
CA THR A 430 -13.02 23.05 4.62
C THR A 430 -12.86 24.11 5.73
N ASN A 431 -12.96 23.67 6.97
CA ASN A 431 -12.63 24.48 8.14
C ASN A 431 -11.15 24.31 8.50
N VAL A 432 -10.34 25.29 8.19
CA VAL A 432 -8.88 25.24 8.37
C VAL A 432 -8.49 24.94 9.82
N LYS A 433 -9.21 25.49 10.83
CA LYS A 433 -8.89 25.26 12.24
C LYS A 433 -9.16 23.80 12.67
N GLU A 434 -10.23 23.21 12.17
CA GLU A 434 -10.56 21.81 12.47
C GLU A 434 -9.55 20.86 11.81
N VAL A 435 -9.15 21.17 10.59
CA VAL A 435 -8.14 20.42 9.84
C VAL A 435 -6.79 20.46 10.55
N LEU A 436 -6.35 21.62 11.00
CA LEU A 436 -5.09 21.74 11.76
C LEU A 436 -5.11 20.89 13.04
N LYS A 437 -6.22 20.92 13.80
CA LYS A 437 -6.38 20.05 14.97
C LYS A 437 -6.33 18.57 14.62
N GLN A 438 -6.89 18.18 13.47
CA GLN A 438 -6.81 16.78 13.03
C GLN A 438 -5.37 16.40 12.68
N VAL A 439 -4.65 17.24 11.97
CA VAL A 439 -3.23 17.00 11.61
C VAL A 439 -2.35 16.93 12.84
N GLU A 440 -2.55 17.81 13.83
CA GLU A 440 -1.86 17.75 15.12
C GLU A 440 -2.14 16.45 15.87
N LYS A 441 -3.39 16.00 15.82
CA LYS A 441 -3.78 14.72 16.41
C LYS A 441 -3.13 13.55 15.70
N ASP A 442 -3.11 13.56 14.36
CA ASP A 442 -2.44 12.51 13.57
C ASP A 442 -0.94 12.46 13.90
N GLU A 443 -0.28 13.63 14.02
CA GLU A 443 1.12 13.72 14.45
C GLU A 443 1.33 13.11 15.84
N GLN A 444 0.49 13.49 16.81
CA GLN A 444 0.55 12.93 18.16
C GLN A 444 0.28 11.42 18.17
N GLU A 445 -0.66 10.92 17.38
CA GLU A 445 -0.92 9.49 17.25
C GLU A 445 0.30 8.76 16.67
N PHE A 446 1.00 9.33 15.68
CA PHE A 446 2.25 8.77 15.17
C PHE A 446 3.34 8.77 16.26
N LEU A 447 3.49 9.85 17.01
CA LEU A 447 4.47 9.93 18.09
C LEU A 447 4.14 8.93 19.22
N GLN A 448 2.88 8.78 19.59
CA GLN A 448 2.45 7.80 20.61
C GLN A 448 2.63 6.33 20.16
N LEU A 449 2.62 6.07 18.84
CA LEU A 449 2.95 4.72 18.32
C LEU A 449 4.39 4.33 18.69
N LEU A 450 5.25 5.32 18.81
CA LEU A 450 6.68 5.18 19.02
C LEU A 450 7.07 5.19 20.52
N GLU A 451 6.16 5.64 21.40
CA GLU A 451 6.39 5.59 22.85
C GLU A 451 6.39 4.15 23.34
N LYS A 452 7.39 3.77 24.13
CA LYS A 452 7.44 2.49 24.84
C LYS A 452 6.15 2.38 25.67
N GLU A 453 5.52 1.20 25.67
CA GLU A 453 4.61 0.86 26.76
C GLU A 453 5.43 0.97 28.05
N GLY A 454 5.31 2.11 28.70
CA GLY A 454 6.03 2.39 29.96
C GLY A 454 5.65 1.31 30.95
N GLY A 455 6.64 0.56 31.39
CA GLY A 455 6.45 -0.34 32.52
C GLY A 455 5.88 0.45 33.67
N GLN A 456 4.63 0.21 33.99
CA GLN A 456 4.14 0.46 35.34
C GLN A 456 4.83 -0.61 36.21
N HIS A 457 5.81 -0.16 36.99
CA HIS A 457 6.33 -0.87 38.17
C HIS A 457 5.31 -0.81 39.30
#